data_d38bfcd7d2b6d7971fb5446ae1968c5c
#
_entry.id   d38bfcd7d2b6d7971fb5446ae1968c5c
#
_cell.length_a   1.000
_cell.length_b   1.000
_cell.length_c   1.000
_cell.angle_alpha   90.00
_cell.angle_beta   90.00
_cell.angle_gamma   90.00
#
_symmetry.space_group_name_H-M   'P 1'
#
loop_
_entity.id
_entity.type
_entity.pdbx_description
1 polymer ?
#
loop_
_entity_poly.entity_id
_entity_poly.type
_entity_poly.pdbx_seq_one_letter_code
_entity_poly.pdbx_strand_id
1 'polypeptide(L)'
;MDSILKNVAGADECMRDEWVLPNGLRVLGERLPHLRSVSIGAWMHVGSMMEAPEENGLSHFIEHMIFKGTTKRTVRQIAEEMDAVGGQLNAFTGKDCTCCYAKVIDEDIELAIDIIADMVMNATMDEKELNKERGVVLEEISMDEDSPEDLVHDLLAKAQFGAQSLGQPILGPAEQVAAYTRGHLMDYKNCREKRWWRWRATMTPRRCRR
;
A
#
# COMPACT_ATOMS: atom_id res chain seq x y z
N MET A 1 -28.30 -13.89 2.80
CA MET A 1 -26.94 -13.45 3.22
C MET A 1 -26.08 -14.69 3.36
N ASP A 2 -25.70 -15.29 2.25
CA ASP A 2 -24.92 -16.53 2.25
C ASP A 2 -23.49 -16.22 1.91
N SER A 3 -22.64 -16.14 2.96
CA SER A 3 -21.19 -16.09 2.84
C SER A 3 -20.71 -17.50 2.50
N ILE A 4 -20.21 -17.68 1.28
CA ILE A 4 -19.56 -18.93 0.89
C ILE A 4 -18.20 -18.99 1.60
N LEU A 5 -18.18 -19.65 2.75
CA LEU A 5 -16.96 -20.04 3.44
C LEU A 5 -16.35 -21.24 2.71
N LYS A 6 -15.16 -21.08 2.16
CA LYS A 6 -14.34 -22.20 1.73
C LYS A 6 -13.30 -22.48 2.82
N ASN A 7 -13.58 -23.48 3.67
CA ASN A 7 -12.60 -24.03 4.59
C ASN A 7 -11.63 -24.93 3.84
N VAL A 8 -10.34 -24.63 3.91
CA VAL A 8 -9.27 -25.54 3.50
C VAL A 8 -8.59 -26.03 4.78
N ALA A 9 -9.03 -27.15 5.29
CA ALA A 9 -8.40 -27.83 6.43
C ALA A 9 -7.24 -28.71 5.96
N GLY A 10 -6.03 -28.37 6.39
CA GLY A 10 -4.83 -29.22 6.31
C GLY A 10 -4.14 -29.26 7.67
N ALA A 11 -3.57 -30.39 8.02
CA ALA A 11 -3.13 -30.84 9.33
C ALA A 11 -1.92 -30.05 9.90
N ASP A 12 -2.16 -28.88 10.35
CA ASP A 12 -1.58 -28.08 11.42
C ASP A 12 -2.47 -26.86 11.49
N GLU A 13 -3.28 -26.71 12.55
CA GLU A 13 -4.48 -25.88 12.60
C GLU A 13 -4.28 -24.38 12.27
N CYS A 14 -3.75 -24.09 11.10
CA CYS A 14 -3.76 -22.76 10.51
C CYS A 14 -5.13 -22.56 9.86
N MET A 15 -6.07 -21.95 10.60
CA MET A 15 -7.40 -21.65 10.07
C MET A 15 -7.30 -20.45 9.14
N ARG A 16 -7.47 -20.70 7.85
CA ARG A 16 -7.56 -19.67 6.82
C ARG A 16 -9.01 -19.45 6.45
N ASP A 17 -9.41 -18.20 6.48
CA ASP A 17 -10.75 -17.76 6.11
C ASP A 17 -10.67 -16.80 4.91
N GLU A 18 -11.61 -16.90 3.98
CA GLU A 18 -11.76 -15.99 2.87
C GLU A 18 -13.19 -15.48 2.80
N TRP A 19 -13.34 -14.16 2.73
CA TRP A 19 -14.62 -13.50 2.54
C TRP A 19 -14.58 -12.61 1.32
N VAL A 20 -15.70 -12.54 0.59
CA VAL A 20 -15.90 -11.57 -0.47
C VAL A 20 -17.10 -10.71 -0.08
N LEU A 21 -16.85 -9.42 0.15
CA LEU A 21 -17.89 -8.47 0.50
C LEU A 21 -18.74 -8.09 -0.72
N PRO A 22 -19.97 -7.56 -0.53
CA PRO A 22 -20.86 -7.19 -1.65
C PRO A 22 -20.27 -6.20 -2.65
N ASN A 23 -19.33 -5.37 -2.22
CA ASN A 23 -18.59 -4.42 -3.07
C ASN A 23 -17.40 -5.08 -3.83
N GLY A 24 -17.21 -6.39 -3.69
CA GLY A 24 -16.13 -7.15 -4.33
C GLY A 24 -14.79 -7.13 -3.58
N LEU A 25 -14.72 -6.50 -2.39
CA LEU A 25 -13.54 -6.56 -1.54
C LEU A 25 -13.33 -8.01 -1.06
N ARG A 26 -12.13 -8.54 -1.28
CA ARG A 26 -11.70 -9.83 -0.75
C ARG A 26 -10.93 -9.63 0.54
N VAL A 27 -11.36 -10.33 1.59
CA VAL A 27 -10.69 -10.34 2.89
C VAL A 27 -10.13 -11.74 3.10
N LEU A 28 -8.84 -11.83 3.38
CA LEU A 28 -8.16 -13.06 3.72
C LEU A 28 -7.73 -12.97 5.18
N GLY A 29 -8.07 -13.98 5.97
CA GLY A 29 -7.69 -14.09 7.36
C GLY A 29 -6.93 -15.39 7.60
N GLU A 30 -5.85 -15.29 8.37
CA GLU A 30 -5.13 -16.45 8.90
C GLU A 30 -5.04 -16.32 10.40
N ARG A 31 -5.54 -17.31 11.12
CA ARG A 31 -5.58 -17.29 12.57
C ARG A 31 -4.41 -18.04 13.18
N LEU A 32 -3.60 -17.32 13.96
CA LEU A 32 -2.50 -17.87 14.75
C LEU A 32 -2.83 -17.74 16.26
N PRO A 33 -3.45 -18.77 16.89
CA PRO A 33 -4.04 -18.65 18.23
C PRO A 33 -3.04 -18.34 19.35
N HIS A 34 -1.77 -18.62 19.12
CA HIS A 34 -0.68 -18.41 20.07
C HIS A 34 -0.07 -17.00 20.04
N LEU A 35 -0.45 -16.18 19.03
CA LEU A 35 0.03 -14.79 18.90
C LEU A 35 -1.01 -13.78 19.36
N ARG A 36 -0.57 -12.73 20.02
CA ARG A 36 -1.38 -11.55 20.35
C ARG A 36 -1.21 -10.41 19.36
N SER A 37 -0.14 -10.45 18.56
CA SER A 37 0.07 -9.48 17.50
C SER A 37 -0.80 -9.80 16.29
N VAL A 38 -1.31 -8.74 15.66
CA VAL A 38 -2.09 -8.80 14.43
C VAL A 38 -1.35 -8.01 13.37
N SER A 39 -1.15 -8.61 12.21
CA SER A 39 -0.70 -7.92 11.00
C SER A 39 -1.88 -7.76 10.06
N ILE A 40 -2.13 -6.55 9.61
CA ILE A 40 -3.22 -6.23 8.69
C ILE A 40 -2.67 -5.40 7.52
N GLY A 41 -3.12 -5.71 6.31
CA GLY A 41 -2.71 -4.99 5.10
C GLY A 41 -3.84 -4.78 4.11
N ALA A 42 -3.85 -3.60 3.52
CA ALA A 42 -4.66 -3.24 2.36
C ALA A 42 -3.79 -3.37 1.11
N TRP A 43 -4.12 -4.33 0.26
CA TRP A 43 -3.38 -4.65 -0.96
C TRP A 43 -4.13 -4.09 -2.17
N MET A 44 -3.56 -3.11 -2.84
CA MET A 44 -4.05 -2.57 -4.09
C MET A 44 -3.33 -3.29 -5.25
N HIS A 45 -4.10 -3.80 -6.20
CA HIS A 45 -3.53 -4.43 -7.40
C HIS A 45 -3.16 -3.34 -8.41
N VAL A 46 -2.21 -2.51 -8.00
CA VAL A 46 -1.61 -1.42 -8.76
C VAL A 46 -0.16 -1.27 -8.33
N GLY A 47 0.75 -1.18 -9.28
CA GLY A 47 2.18 -1.03 -9.06
C GLY A 47 2.85 -0.58 -10.34
N SER A 48 4.17 -0.44 -10.35
CA SER A 48 4.89 0.19 -11.47
C SER A 48 4.70 -0.51 -12.82
N MET A 49 4.41 -1.81 -12.85
CA MET A 49 4.12 -2.52 -14.11
C MET A 49 2.79 -2.14 -14.76
N MET A 50 1.92 -1.44 -14.04
CA MET A 50 0.61 -0.99 -14.55
C MET A 50 0.61 0.48 -14.95
N GLU A 51 1.74 1.14 -14.79
CA GLU A 51 1.96 2.52 -15.20
C GLU A 51 2.23 2.60 -16.69
N ALA A 52 1.64 3.59 -17.36
CA ALA A 52 2.09 3.98 -18.70
C ALA A 52 3.50 4.59 -18.58
N PRO A 53 4.29 4.61 -19.67
CA PRO A 53 5.64 5.18 -19.62
C PRO A 53 5.70 6.61 -19.05
N GLU A 54 4.70 7.43 -19.33
CA GLU A 54 4.55 8.81 -18.84
C GLU A 54 4.01 8.92 -17.39
N GLU A 55 3.61 7.80 -16.79
CA GLU A 55 3.09 7.70 -15.43
C GLU A 55 4.07 7.03 -14.46
N ASN A 56 5.28 6.66 -14.95
CA ASN A 56 6.21 5.86 -14.17
C ASN A 56 6.66 6.59 -12.89
N GLY A 57 6.47 5.91 -11.75
CA GLY A 57 6.73 6.44 -10.41
C GLY A 57 5.50 7.01 -9.69
N LEU A 58 4.31 7.08 -10.34
CA LEU A 58 3.10 7.59 -9.70
C LEU A 58 2.61 6.70 -8.56
N SER A 59 2.69 5.38 -8.70
CA SER A 59 2.27 4.45 -7.64
C SER A 59 3.10 4.66 -6.38
N HIS A 60 4.42 4.79 -6.53
CA HIS A 60 5.34 5.05 -5.44
C HIS A 60 5.11 6.44 -4.82
N PHE A 61 4.94 7.46 -5.64
CA PHE A 61 4.67 8.80 -5.12
C PHE A 61 3.33 8.88 -4.36
N ILE A 62 2.30 8.15 -4.81
CA ILE A 62 1.02 8.05 -4.08
C ILE A 62 1.20 7.32 -2.77
N GLU A 63 2.03 6.29 -2.71
CA GLU A 63 2.39 5.60 -1.45
C GLU A 63 2.91 6.60 -0.41
N HIS A 64 3.88 7.45 -0.77
CA HIS A 64 4.35 8.52 0.11
C HIS A 64 3.21 9.45 0.55
N MET A 65 2.36 9.81 -0.39
CA MET A 65 1.30 10.81 -0.16
C MET A 65 0.14 10.32 0.69
N ILE A 66 -0.13 9.01 0.78
CA ILE A 66 -1.20 8.51 1.68
C ILE A 66 -0.91 8.77 3.16
N PHE A 67 0.35 8.96 3.55
CA PHE A 67 0.75 9.35 4.91
C PHE A 67 0.63 10.84 5.19
N LYS A 68 0.41 11.67 4.18
CA LYS A 68 0.46 13.14 4.28
C LYS A 68 -0.89 13.80 4.60
N GLY A 69 -1.77 13.04 5.25
CA GLY A 69 -3.05 13.51 5.76
C GLY A 69 -4.24 13.10 4.90
N THR A 70 -5.36 12.99 5.59
CA THR A 70 -6.65 12.59 5.03
C THR A 70 -7.68 13.69 5.27
N THR A 71 -8.92 13.45 4.85
CA THR A 71 -10.05 14.34 5.19
C THR A 71 -10.43 14.29 6.67
N LYS A 72 -9.99 13.24 7.41
CA LYS A 72 -10.30 13.05 8.83
C LYS A 72 -9.12 13.34 9.74
N ARG A 73 -7.89 13.05 9.27
CA ARG A 73 -6.66 13.06 10.09
C ARG A 73 -5.58 13.90 9.45
N THR A 74 -4.91 14.69 10.26
CA THR A 74 -3.64 15.33 9.88
C THR A 74 -2.51 14.29 9.86
N VAL A 75 -1.38 14.61 9.23
CA VAL A 75 -0.14 13.81 9.25
C VAL A 75 0.23 13.40 10.68
N ARG A 76 0.18 14.37 11.59
CA ARG A 76 0.53 14.17 13.00
C ARG A 76 -0.45 13.20 13.70
N GLN A 77 -1.75 13.33 13.45
CA GLN A 77 -2.75 12.44 14.06
C GLN A 77 -2.61 10.99 13.59
N ILE A 78 -2.29 10.77 12.30
CA ILE A 78 -2.01 9.42 11.79
C ILE A 78 -0.88 8.76 12.58
N ALA A 79 0.23 9.48 12.80
CA ALA A 79 1.36 8.98 13.55
C ALA A 79 1.03 8.79 15.04
N GLU A 80 0.45 9.82 15.69
CA GLU A 80 0.15 9.80 17.13
C GLU A 80 -0.87 8.72 17.51
N GLU A 81 -1.91 8.50 16.71
CA GLU A 81 -2.92 7.47 16.98
C GLU A 81 -2.32 6.05 16.89
N MET A 82 -1.42 5.81 15.93
CA MET A 82 -0.74 4.53 15.80
C MET A 82 0.32 4.32 16.88
N ASP A 83 1.11 5.35 17.19
CA ASP A 83 2.15 5.31 18.23
C ASP A 83 1.53 5.10 19.62
N ALA A 84 0.36 5.69 19.90
CA ALA A 84 -0.33 5.58 21.18
C ALA A 84 -0.69 4.12 21.56
N VAL A 85 -0.86 3.25 20.57
CA VAL A 85 -1.12 1.82 20.77
C VAL A 85 0.13 0.95 20.56
N GLY A 86 1.31 1.57 20.39
CA GLY A 86 2.55 0.85 20.10
C GLY A 86 2.51 0.13 18.75
N GLY A 87 1.68 0.60 17.82
CA GLY A 87 1.51 0.03 16.50
C GLY A 87 2.64 0.44 15.55
N GLN A 88 2.81 -0.35 14.51
CA GLN A 88 3.69 -0.04 13.38
C GLN A 88 2.82 0.14 12.14
N LEU A 89 3.02 1.23 11.42
CA LEU A 89 2.30 1.54 10.17
C LEU A 89 3.32 1.81 9.09
N ASN A 90 3.18 1.13 7.94
CA ASN A 90 4.08 1.31 6.81
C ASN A 90 3.38 0.95 5.49
N ALA A 91 4.04 1.21 4.37
CA ALA A 91 3.59 0.81 3.05
C ALA A 91 4.78 0.40 2.19
N PHE A 92 4.50 -0.21 1.05
CA PHE A 92 5.47 -0.46 0.00
C PHE A 92 4.79 -0.52 -1.36
N THR A 93 5.53 -0.15 -2.39
CA THR A 93 5.15 -0.31 -3.79
C THR A 93 6.05 -1.34 -4.46
N GLY A 94 5.43 -2.34 -5.07
CA GLY A 94 6.10 -3.31 -5.93
C GLY A 94 5.78 -3.09 -7.40
N LYS A 95 6.20 -4.04 -8.24
CA LYS A 95 5.86 -4.03 -9.66
C LYS A 95 4.36 -4.26 -9.89
N ASP A 96 3.73 -5.14 -9.14
CA ASP A 96 2.35 -5.62 -9.35
C ASP A 96 1.34 -5.14 -8.31
N CYS A 97 1.79 -4.61 -7.19
CA CYS A 97 0.92 -4.16 -6.11
C CYS A 97 1.54 -3.05 -5.27
N THR A 98 0.66 -2.28 -4.63
CA THR A 98 1.00 -1.38 -3.52
C THR A 98 0.28 -1.89 -2.28
N CYS A 99 0.96 -1.91 -1.14
CA CYS A 99 0.40 -2.37 0.12
C CYS A 99 0.59 -1.32 1.21
N CYS A 100 -0.49 -0.97 1.92
CA CYS A 100 -0.43 -0.22 3.16
C CYS A 100 -0.77 -1.19 4.31
N TYR A 101 0.09 -1.30 5.30
CA TYR A 101 -0.06 -2.31 6.35
C TYR A 101 0.25 -1.75 7.74
N ALA A 102 -0.35 -2.38 8.73
CA ALA A 102 -0.05 -2.10 10.13
C ALA A 102 0.15 -3.39 10.92
N LYS A 103 0.90 -3.26 12.02
CA LYS A 103 1.07 -4.31 13.02
C LYS A 103 0.70 -3.73 14.37
N VAL A 104 -0.30 -4.36 15.03
CA VAL A 104 -0.84 -3.93 16.32
C VAL A 104 -1.09 -5.15 17.21
N ILE A 105 -1.51 -4.93 18.46
CA ILE A 105 -2.08 -6.01 19.27
C ILE A 105 -3.54 -6.24 18.90
N ASP A 106 -4.07 -7.40 19.30
CA ASP A 106 -5.43 -7.85 18.96
C ASP A 106 -6.55 -6.93 19.47
N GLU A 107 -6.29 -6.11 20.50
CA GLU A 107 -7.23 -5.14 21.05
C GLU A 107 -7.40 -3.90 20.15
N ASP A 108 -6.37 -3.55 19.35
CA ASP A 108 -6.32 -2.31 18.56
C ASP A 108 -6.55 -2.53 17.05
N ILE A 109 -7.04 -3.71 16.66
CA ILE A 109 -7.26 -4.06 15.26
C ILE A 109 -8.24 -3.11 14.55
N GLU A 110 -9.30 -2.67 15.25
CA GLU A 110 -10.31 -1.77 14.68
C GLU A 110 -9.71 -0.39 14.37
N LEU A 111 -8.84 0.12 15.24
CA LEU A 111 -8.11 1.36 15.01
C LEU A 111 -7.19 1.24 13.78
N ALA A 112 -6.44 0.14 13.68
CA ALA A 112 -5.55 -0.08 12.53
C ALA A 112 -6.32 -0.16 11.21
N ILE A 113 -7.48 -0.83 11.20
CA ILE A 113 -8.36 -0.89 10.02
C ILE A 113 -8.85 0.51 9.65
N ASP A 114 -9.34 1.29 10.61
CA ASP A 114 -9.88 2.64 10.34
C ASP A 114 -8.78 3.57 9.80
N ILE A 115 -7.58 3.54 10.37
CA ILE A 115 -6.44 4.35 9.89
C ILE A 115 -6.05 3.95 8.48
N ILE A 116 -5.81 2.66 8.20
CA ILE A 116 -5.42 2.18 6.86
C ILE A 116 -6.51 2.52 5.83
N ALA A 117 -7.78 2.27 6.16
CA ALA A 117 -8.89 2.57 5.27
C ALA A 117 -9.00 4.08 4.99
N ASP A 118 -8.82 4.91 6.00
CA ASP A 118 -8.84 6.37 5.86
C ASP A 118 -7.68 6.86 4.98
N MET A 119 -6.46 6.38 5.20
CA MET A 119 -5.29 6.72 4.39
C MET A 119 -5.49 6.33 2.92
N VAL A 120 -5.91 5.10 2.65
CA VAL A 120 -6.08 4.60 1.27
C VAL A 120 -7.23 5.31 0.56
N MET A 121 -8.35 5.53 1.23
CA MET A 121 -9.57 6.08 0.60
C MET A 121 -9.61 7.60 0.57
N ASN A 122 -9.19 8.26 1.65
CA ASN A 122 -9.45 9.67 1.92
C ASN A 122 -8.20 10.56 1.93
N ALA A 123 -7.03 10.05 1.49
CA ALA A 123 -5.83 10.90 1.37
C ALA A 123 -6.11 12.13 0.51
N THR A 124 -5.75 13.31 1.03
CA THR A 124 -6.09 14.60 0.42
C THR A 124 -5.16 14.98 -0.72
N MET A 125 -3.98 14.38 -0.78
CA MET A 125 -2.90 14.76 -1.72
C MET A 125 -2.66 16.27 -1.67
N ASP A 126 -2.50 16.83 -0.45
CA ASP A 126 -2.31 18.26 -0.26
C ASP A 126 -1.10 18.78 -1.04
N GLU A 127 -1.26 19.92 -1.73
CA GLU A 127 -0.24 20.41 -2.65
C GLU A 127 1.04 20.88 -1.93
N LYS A 128 0.93 21.38 -0.69
CA LYS A 128 2.08 21.79 0.10
C LYS A 128 2.88 20.57 0.56
N GLU A 129 2.17 19.52 1.00
CA GLU A 129 2.80 18.25 1.39
C GLU A 129 3.41 17.55 0.16
N LEU A 130 2.73 17.58 -0.99
CA LEU A 130 3.25 17.05 -2.25
C LEU A 130 4.57 17.72 -2.66
N ASN A 131 4.66 19.04 -2.52
CA ASN A 131 5.90 19.78 -2.87
C ASN A 131 7.06 19.44 -1.93
N LYS A 132 6.78 19.16 -0.66
CA LYS A 132 7.81 18.69 0.29
C LYS A 132 8.22 17.26 -0.05
N GLU A 133 7.25 16.38 -0.25
CA GLU A 133 7.49 14.96 -0.48
C GLU A 133 8.16 14.68 -1.81
N ARG A 134 7.92 15.53 -2.83
CA ARG A 134 8.69 15.47 -4.09
C ARG A 134 10.20 15.57 -3.85
N GLY A 135 10.63 16.43 -2.94
CA GLY A 135 12.04 16.52 -2.57
C GLY A 135 12.56 15.23 -1.94
N VAL A 136 11.76 14.60 -1.10
CA VAL A 136 12.11 13.31 -0.44
C VAL A 136 12.23 12.20 -1.50
N VAL A 137 11.25 12.07 -2.39
CA VAL A 137 11.27 11.04 -3.44
C VAL A 137 12.45 11.25 -4.42
N LEU A 138 12.76 12.51 -4.77
CA LEU A 138 13.92 12.79 -5.62
C LEU A 138 15.25 12.45 -4.95
N GLU A 139 15.36 12.66 -3.63
CA GLU A 139 16.54 12.24 -2.86
C GLU A 139 16.64 10.71 -2.81
N GLU A 140 15.51 10.01 -2.63
CA GLU A 140 15.47 8.54 -2.65
C GLU A 140 15.92 7.98 -4.01
N ILE A 141 15.47 8.57 -5.13
CA ILE A 141 15.95 8.21 -6.47
C ILE A 141 17.46 8.37 -6.57
N SER A 142 18.01 9.50 -6.07
CA SER A 142 19.46 9.71 -6.09
C SER A 142 20.21 8.69 -5.24
N MET A 143 19.64 8.30 -4.09
CA MET A 143 20.24 7.27 -3.23
C MET A 143 20.23 5.89 -3.89
N ASP A 144 19.16 5.54 -4.60
CA ASP A 144 19.04 4.29 -5.36
C ASP A 144 20.04 4.25 -6.52
N GLU A 145 20.18 5.35 -7.26
CA GLU A 145 21.16 5.49 -8.36
C GLU A 145 22.62 5.42 -7.86
N ASP A 146 22.90 5.91 -6.66
CA ASP A 146 24.23 5.88 -6.03
C ASP A 146 24.53 4.53 -5.34
N SER A 147 23.53 3.65 -5.16
CA SER A 147 23.67 2.34 -4.57
C SER A 147 23.92 1.28 -5.66
N PRO A 148 25.13 0.69 -5.77
CA PRO A 148 25.37 -0.37 -6.76
C PRO A 148 24.52 -1.61 -6.56
N GLU A 149 24.09 -1.87 -5.33
CA GLU A 149 23.25 -3.00 -4.96
C GLU A 149 21.82 -2.84 -5.49
N ASP A 150 21.25 -1.65 -5.37
CA ASP A 150 19.89 -1.37 -5.85
C ASP A 150 19.89 -1.15 -7.37
N LEU A 151 20.81 -0.35 -7.89
CA LEU A 151 20.95 -0.04 -9.30
C LEU A 151 21.12 -1.28 -10.18
N VAL A 152 21.82 -2.33 -9.70
CA VAL A 152 22.01 -3.56 -10.49
C VAL A 152 20.71 -4.28 -10.77
N HIS A 153 19.74 -4.22 -9.85
CA HIS A 153 18.42 -4.82 -10.05
C HIS A 153 17.61 -4.08 -11.11
N ASP A 154 17.66 -2.75 -11.13
CA ASP A 154 16.99 -1.94 -12.14
C ASP A 154 17.64 -2.10 -13.52
N LEU A 155 18.97 -2.13 -13.58
CA LEU A 155 19.71 -2.41 -14.82
C LEU A 155 19.41 -3.82 -15.38
N LEU A 156 19.30 -4.82 -14.52
CA LEU A 156 18.93 -6.17 -14.91
C LEU A 156 17.49 -6.23 -15.45
N ALA A 157 16.55 -5.61 -14.75
CA ALA A 157 15.16 -5.53 -15.21
C ALA A 157 15.07 -4.83 -16.57
N LYS A 158 15.77 -3.71 -16.75
CA LYS A 158 15.85 -2.97 -18.01
C LYS A 158 16.48 -3.80 -19.13
N ALA A 159 17.55 -4.54 -18.84
CA ALA A 159 18.20 -5.42 -19.81
C ALA A 159 17.31 -6.59 -20.26
N GLN A 160 16.52 -7.13 -19.33
CA GLN A 160 15.65 -8.28 -19.57
C GLN A 160 14.33 -7.90 -20.26
N PHE A 161 13.71 -6.81 -19.84
CA PHE A 161 12.35 -6.42 -20.29
C PHE A 161 12.34 -5.20 -21.22
N GLY A 162 13.48 -4.51 -21.40
CA GLY A 162 13.60 -3.36 -22.29
C GLY A 162 12.65 -2.21 -21.92
N ALA A 163 11.88 -1.76 -22.90
CA ALA A 163 10.90 -0.66 -22.74
C ALA A 163 9.55 -1.11 -22.16
N GLN A 164 9.38 -2.39 -21.83
CA GLN A 164 8.16 -2.86 -21.18
C GLN A 164 8.08 -2.34 -19.74
N SER A 165 6.86 -2.21 -19.20
CA SER A 165 6.63 -1.68 -17.85
C SER A 165 7.38 -2.46 -16.73
N LEU A 166 7.64 -3.74 -16.92
CA LEU A 166 8.48 -4.53 -16.01
C LEU A 166 9.96 -4.08 -15.98
N GLY A 167 10.45 -3.46 -17.05
CA GLY A 167 11.80 -2.92 -17.15
C GLY A 167 11.95 -1.49 -16.61
N GLN A 168 10.85 -0.84 -16.23
CA GLN A 168 10.87 0.52 -15.66
C GLN A 168 11.15 0.47 -14.14
N PRO A 169 11.90 1.43 -13.56
CA PRO A 169 12.13 1.50 -12.12
C PRO A 169 10.82 1.75 -11.35
N ILE A 170 10.75 1.30 -10.10
CA ILE A 170 9.56 1.52 -9.25
C ILE A 170 9.45 3.01 -8.86
N LEU A 171 10.59 3.63 -8.54
CA LEU A 171 10.67 5.04 -8.15
C LEU A 171 10.31 6.00 -9.28
N GLY A 172 10.46 5.54 -10.52
CA GLY A 172 10.30 6.36 -11.73
C GLY A 172 11.50 7.26 -12.01
N PRO A 173 11.55 7.86 -13.20
CA PRO A 173 12.61 8.83 -13.56
C PRO A 173 12.44 10.14 -12.79
N ALA A 174 13.56 10.70 -12.29
CA ALA A 174 13.56 11.94 -11.51
C ALA A 174 12.87 13.11 -12.25
N GLU A 175 13.06 13.22 -13.57
CA GLU A 175 12.42 14.27 -14.38
C GLU A 175 10.89 14.18 -14.37
N GLN A 176 10.33 12.97 -14.42
CA GLN A 176 8.88 12.77 -14.37
C GLN A 176 8.34 13.05 -12.97
N VAL A 177 8.98 12.52 -11.93
CA VAL A 177 8.61 12.75 -10.53
C VAL A 177 8.62 14.25 -10.21
N ALA A 178 9.61 15.00 -10.70
CA ALA A 178 9.70 16.45 -10.54
C ALA A 178 8.51 17.19 -11.18
N ALA A 179 7.94 16.65 -12.25
CA ALA A 179 6.85 17.27 -13.00
C ALA A 179 5.44 16.89 -12.50
N TYR A 180 5.30 15.89 -11.64
CA TYR A 180 3.98 15.44 -11.17
C TYR A 180 3.26 16.50 -10.35
N THR A 181 2.00 16.69 -10.63
CA THR A 181 1.09 17.60 -9.95
C THR A 181 0.07 16.82 -9.11
N ARG A 182 -0.62 17.51 -8.21
CA ARG A 182 -1.75 16.93 -7.50
C ARG A 182 -2.80 16.34 -8.45
N GLY A 183 -3.03 16.97 -9.60
CA GLY A 183 -3.94 16.47 -10.62
C GLY A 183 -3.53 15.07 -11.11
N HIS A 184 -2.27 14.88 -11.48
CA HIS A 184 -1.74 13.59 -11.92
C HIS A 184 -1.96 12.49 -10.88
N LEU A 185 -1.65 12.76 -9.59
CA LEU A 185 -1.84 11.78 -8.51
C LEU A 185 -3.32 11.43 -8.29
N MET A 186 -4.19 12.45 -8.31
CA MET A 186 -5.64 12.24 -8.09
C MET A 186 -6.29 11.49 -9.26
N ASP A 187 -5.91 11.82 -10.49
CA ASP A 187 -6.42 11.15 -11.68
C ASP A 187 -5.98 9.68 -11.70
N TYR A 188 -4.72 9.41 -11.39
CA TYR A 188 -4.17 8.06 -11.29
C TYR A 188 -4.85 7.26 -10.17
N LYS A 189 -4.96 7.82 -8.96
CA LYS A 189 -5.62 7.18 -7.82
C LYS A 189 -7.09 6.86 -8.10
N ASN A 190 -7.81 7.75 -8.80
CA ASN A 190 -9.24 7.60 -9.09
C ASN A 190 -9.52 6.81 -10.36
N CYS A 191 -8.50 6.47 -11.14
CA CYS A 191 -8.66 5.70 -12.37
C CYS A 191 -9.24 4.32 -12.08
N ARG A 192 -10.43 4.03 -12.64
CA ARG A 192 -11.12 2.74 -12.44
C ARG A 192 -10.34 1.55 -12.99
N GLU A 193 -9.54 1.77 -14.01
CA GLU A 193 -8.70 0.74 -14.63
C GLU A 193 -7.52 0.35 -13.75
N LYS A 194 -6.96 1.30 -13.04
CA LYS A 194 -5.81 1.13 -12.14
C LYS A 194 -6.15 0.52 -10.77
N ARG A 195 -7.44 0.36 -10.46
CA ARG A 195 -7.98 -0.43 -9.33
C ARG A 195 -7.45 -0.10 -7.93
N TRP A 196 -7.06 1.11 -7.64
CA TRP A 196 -6.73 1.54 -6.28
C TRP A 196 -7.84 1.26 -5.25
N TRP A 197 -9.08 1.21 -5.68
CA TRP A 197 -10.25 0.89 -4.86
C TRP A 197 -10.55 -0.62 -4.76
N ARG A 198 -9.82 -1.49 -5.48
CA ARG A 198 -9.92 -2.96 -5.41
C ARG A 198 -8.81 -3.52 -4.55
N TRP A 199 -8.90 -3.35 -3.27
CA TRP A 199 -7.91 -3.84 -2.33
C TRP A 199 -8.34 -5.15 -1.69
N ARG A 200 -7.38 -5.90 -1.16
CA ARG A 200 -7.55 -7.09 -0.36
C ARG A 200 -7.05 -6.79 1.03
N ALA A 201 -7.77 -7.20 2.06
CA ALA A 201 -7.29 -7.11 3.44
C ALA A 201 -6.80 -8.49 3.89
N THR A 202 -5.64 -8.54 4.51
CA THR A 202 -5.14 -9.73 5.19
C THR A 202 -5.06 -9.44 6.68
N MET A 203 -5.55 -10.34 7.51
CA MET A 203 -5.56 -10.21 8.96
C MET A 203 -5.13 -11.52 9.61
N THR A 204 -4.42 -11.41 10.73
CA THR A 204 -4.16 -12.51 11.65
C THR A 204 -4.92 -12.27 12.97
N PRO A 205 -6.25 -12.50 13.05
CA PRO A 205 -7.02 -12.14 14.23
C PRO A 205 -7.02 -13.24 15.30
N ARG A 206 -7.00 -12.80 16.55
CA ARG A 206 -7.55 -13.58 17.66
C ARG A 206 -9.08 -13.37 17.69
N ARG A 207 -9.85 -14.49 17.75
CA ARG A 207 -11.29 -14.56 18.02
C ARG A 207 -12.10 -13.30 17.68
N CYS A 208 -12.84 -13.30 16.59
CA CYS A 208 -14.10 -12.58 16.56
C CYS A 208 -14.97 -13.10 17.71
N ARG A 209 -15.21 -12.31 18.76
CA ARG A 209 -16.33 -12.56 19.67
C ARG A 209 -17.61 -12.26 18.88
N ARG A 210 -18.54 -13.20 18.94
CA ARG A 210 -19.91 -13.09 18.37
C ARG A 210 -20.65 -11.90 18.95
#